data_5220b5136bb74221bd9682eebed0fa12
#
_entry.id   5220b5136bb74221bd9682eebed0fa12
#
_cell.length_a   1.000
_cell.length_b   1.000
_cell.length_c   1.000
_cell.angle_alpha   90.00
_cell.angle_beta   90.00
_cell.angle_gamma   90.00
#
_symmetry.space_group_name_H-M   'P 1'
#
loop_
_entity.id
_entity.type
_entity.pdbx_description
1 polymer ?
#
loop_
_entity_poly.entity_id
_entity_poly.type
_entity_poly.pdbx_seq_one_letter_code
_entity_poly.pdbx_strand_id
1 'polypeptide(L)'
;MLPAHRTVCQAGEVTSPHSVLIVDDQAPFRLAVKAVLRRLPGFELAGEAASGAEAIALADELHPALVLMDINMPEMNGIEATRRIVAAHPHVVVFLCSTYDLADLPRSATVSGATGYVNKERFGADALRQLWQERDSGAFARL
;
A
#
# COMPACT_ATOMS: atom_id res chain seq x y z
N MET A 1 21.37 24.09 4.62
CA MET A 1 21.35 24.08 4.09
C MET A 1 21.04 23.60 3.68
N LEU A 2 20.71 23.57 3.66
CA LEU A 2 20.57 23.26 3.00
C LEU A 2 20.36 22.68 2.78
N PRO A 3 20.19 22.67 2.75
CA PRO A 3 20.05 22.05 2.25
C PRO A 3 19.81 21.52 1.85
N ALA A 4 19.82 21.58 1.73
CA ALA A 4 19.76 21.20 1.21
C ALA A 4 19.30 20.73 1.06
N HIS A 5 19.04 20.80 1.08
CA HIS A 5 18.90 20.45 0.59
C HIS A 5 18.44 20.08 0.28
N ARG A 6 18.31 20.00 0.19
CA ARG A 6 18.21 19.76 -0.63
C ARG A 6 17.84 19.62 -1.31
N THR A 7 17.67 19.67 -1.58
CA THR A 7 17.55 19.62 -2.60
C THR A 7 17.24 19.39 -3.27
N VAL A 8 17.00 19.58 -3.70
CA VAL A 8 16.85 19.57 -4.72
C VAL A 8 16.58 19.39 -5.37
N CYS A 9 16.30 19.66 -5.88
CA CYS A 9 16.25 19.60 -6.79
C CYS A 9 16.21 19.62 -7.50
N GLN A 10 16.11 20.00 -7.83
CA GLN A 10 16.27 20.02 -8.86
C GLN A 10 16.09 19.32 -9.78
N ALA A 11 15.44 20.17 -10.57
CA ALA A 11 15.41 19.16 -11.55
C ALA A 11 16.39 18.08 -11.18
N GLY A 12 16.62 17.13 -11.14
CA GLY A 12 17.55 16.19 -10.56
C GLY A 12 17.47 16.08 -9.07
N GLU A 13 16.53 16.78 -8.53
CA GLU A 13 16.27 16.73 -7.11
C GLU A 13 15.83 15.35 -6.69
N VAL A 14 16.43 14.84 -5.63
CA VAL A 14 16.10 13.51 -5.11
C VAL A 14 15.12 13.65 -3.97
N THR A 15 13.93 13.09 -4.13
CA THR A 15 12.97 12.99 -3.04
C THR A 15 13.16 11.66 -2.31
N SER A 16 12.83 11.62 -1.03
CA SER A 16 12.86 10.38 -0.27
C SER A 16 11.89 9.38 -0.86
N PRO A 17 12.27 8.12 -0.96
CA PRO A 17 11.34 7.11 -1.46
C PRO A 17 10.16 6.91 -0.50
N HIS A 18 9.03 6.52 -1.07
CA HIS A 18 7.83 6.24 -0.29
C HIS A 18 7.98 4.88 0.38
N SER A 19 7.80 4.86 1.69
CA SER A 19 7.95 3.62 2.47
C SER A 19 6.70 2.75 2.34
N VAL A 20 6.91 1.45 2.13
CA VAL A 20 5.82 0.51 1.85
C VAL A 20 5.80 -0.60 2.89
N LEU A 21 4.63 -0.83 3.48
CA LEU A 21 4.38 -1.97 4.35
C LEU A 21 3.56 -2.98 3.54
N ILE A 22 4.07 -4.22 3.44
CA ILE A 22 3.38 -5.30 2.72
C ILE A 22 2.67 -6.17 3.74
N VAL A 23 1.37 -6.40 3.55
CA VAL A 23 0.57 -7.22 4.45
C VAL A 23 -0.11 -8.33 3.67
N ASP A 24 0.30 -9.57 3.94
CA ASP A 24 -0.27 -10.75 3.28
C ASP A 24 0.17 -11.96 4.09
N ASP A 25 -0.74 -12.90 4.35
CA ASP A 25 -0.39 -14.10 5.10
C ASP A 25 0.35 -15.13 4.24
N GLN A 26 0.47 -14.89 2.95
CA GLN A 26 1.16 -15.80 2.02
C GLN A 26 2.51 -15.23 1.61
N ALA A 27 3.57 -15.88 2.08
CA ALA A 27 4.93 -15.45 1.80
C ALA A 27 5.25 -15.33 0.29
N PRO A 28 4.75 -16.22 -0.59
CA PRO A 28 5.05 -16.07 -2.02
C PRO A 28 4.58 -14.74 -2.61
N PHE A 29 3.43 -14.23 -2.19
CA PHE A 29 2.97 -12.95 -2.71
C PHE A 29 3.83 -11.81 -2.16
N ARG A 30 4.19 -11.87 -0.87
CA ARG A 30 5.09 -10.84 -0.31
C ARG A 30 6.41 -10.81 -1.07
N LEU A 31 6.92 -11.98 -1.45
CA LEU A 31 8.15 -12.07 -2.22
C LEU A 31 8.00 -11.43 -3.60
N ALA A 32 6.85 -11.68 -4.26
CA ALA A 32 6.58 -11.07 -5.55
C ALA A 32 6.51 -9.54 -5.45
N VAL A 33 5.86 -9.02 -4.42
CA VAL A 33 5.77 -7.57 -4.22
C VAL A 33 7.15 -6.97 -3.98
N LYS A 34 7.99 -7.64 -3.20
CA LYS A 34 9.35 -7.15 -2.96
C LYS A 34 10.14 -7.05 -4.26
N ALA A 35 9.96 -8.01 -5.17
CA ALA A 35 10.63 -7.96 -6.46
C ALA A 35 10.16 -6.77 -7.30
N VAL A 36 8.87 -6.46 -7.25
CA VAL A 36 8.31 -5.30 -7.94
C VAL A 36 8.91 -4.01 -7.37
N LEU A 37 8.97 -3.89 -6.04
CA LEU A 37 9.48 -2.67 -5.40
C LEU A 37 10.93 -2.42 -5.76
N ARG A 38 11.74 -3.45 -5.91
CA ARG A 38 13.15 -3.29 -6.31
C ARG A 38 13.29 -2.65 -7.68
N ARG A 39 12.29 -2.80 -8.55
CA ARG A 39 12.31 -2.30 -9.92
C ARG A 39 11.55 -0.99 -10.08
N LEU A 40 10.96 -0.49 -9.00
CA LEU A 40 10.12 0.69 -9.07
C LEU A 40 10.76 1.83 -8.30
N PRO A 41 11.43 2.76 -9.00
CA PRO A 41 12.04 3.90 -8.31
C PRO A 41 11.00 4.72 -7.56
N GLY A 42 11.40 5.22 -6.42
CA GLY A 42 10.52 6.04 -5.60
C GLY A 42 9.79 5.28 -4.50
N PHE A 43 9.97 3.95 -4.43
CA PHE A 43 9.37 3.13 -3.37
C PHE A 43 10.43 2.28 -2.71
N GLU A 44 10.29 2.07 -1.40
CA GLU A 44 11.19 1.20 -0.66
C GLU A 44 10.39 0.38 0.34
N LEU A 45 10.87 -0.81 0.62
CA LEU A 45 10.24 -1.69 1.60
C LEU A 45 10.52 -1.20 3.01
N ALA A 46 9.46 -0.95 3.79
CA ALA A 46 9.60 -0.59 5.20
C ALA A 46 9.44 -1.81 6.09
N GLY A 47 8.56 -2.74 5.73
CA GLY A 47 8.35 -3.93 6.53
C GLY A 47 7.33 -4.85 5.91
N GLU A 48 7.14 -6.02 6.54
CA GLU A 48 6.18 -7.04 6.14
C GLU A 48 5.38 -7.49 7.33
N ALA A 49 4.11 -7.77 7.11
CA ALA A 49 3.22 -8.33 8.12
C ALA A 49 2.47 -9.50 7.52
N ALA A 50 2.19 -10.52 8.35
CA ALA A 50 1.47 -11.71 7.92
C ALA A 50 0.05 -11.76 8.48
N SER A 51 -0.39 -10.71 9.18
CA SER A 51 -1.72 -10.66 9.77
C SER A 51 -2.19 -9.23 9.92
N GLY A 52 -3.48 -9.04 10.12
CA GLY A 52 -4.04 -7.71 10.35
C GLY A 52 -3.53 -7.09 11.65
N ALA A 53 -3.41 -7.88 12.70
CA ALA A 53 -2.92 -7.37 13.98
C ALA A 53 -1.47 -6.92 13.87
N GLU A 54 -0.63 -7.69 13.19
CA GLU A 54 0.76 -7.32 12.97
C GLU A 54 0.85 -6.07 12.10
N ALA A 55 -0.02 -5.95 11.10
CA ALA A 55 -0.05 -4.77 10.23
C ALA A 55 -0.35 -3.50 11.01
N ILE A 56 -1.32 -3.57 11.93
CA ILE A 56 -1.68 -2.42 12.76
C ILE A 56 -0.49 -2.01 13.62
N ALA A 57 0.17 -2.98 14.26
CA ALA A 57 1.33 -2.69 15.11
C ALA A 57 2.49 -2.09 14.30
N LEU A 58 2.76 -2.63 13.13
CA LEU A 58 3.85 -2.13 12.29
C LEU A 58 3.52 -0.76 11.69
N ALA A 59 2.26 -0.49 11.38
CA ALA A 59 1.87 0.84 10.90
C ALA A 59 2.14 1.89 11.98
N ASP A 60 1.86 1.57 13.24
CA ASP A 60 2.15 2.46 14.35
C ASP A 60 3.65 2.69 14.53
N GLU A 61 4.45 1.68 14.29
CA GLU A 61 5.89 1.76 14.49
C GLU A 61 6.59 2.42 13.31
N LEU A 62 6.20 2.08 12.08
CA LEU A 62 6.93 2.45 10.88
C LEU A 62 6.40 3.69 10.19
N HIS A 63 5.15 4.06 10.43
CA HIS A 63 4.47 5.17 9.74
C HIS A 63 4.67 5.09 8.22
N PRO A 64 4.25 3.99 7.58
CA PRO A 64 4.50 3.84 6.14
C PRO A 64 3.69 4.83 5.31
N ALA A 65 4.22 5.21 4.16
CA ALA A 65 3.48 6.05 3.23
C ALA A 65 2.39 5.25 2.51
N LEU A 66 2.65 3.96 2.30
CA LEU A 66 1.75 3.07 1.56
C LEU A 66 1.67 1.72 2.26
N VAL A 67 0.45 1.19 2.36
CA VAL A 67 0.23 -0.18 2.82
C VAL A 67 -0.41 -0.96 1.68
N LEU A 68 0.18 -2.09 1.31
CA LEU A 68 -0.42 -3.04 0.39
C LEU A 68 -1.04 -4.13 1.24
N MET A 69 -2.37 -4.18 1.26
CA MET A 69 -3.13 -4.95 2.24
C MET A 69 -3.94 -6.07 1.59
N ASP A 70 -3.59 -7.30 1.90
CA ASP A 70 -4.40 -8.46 1.50
C ASP A 70 -5.75 -8.41 2.23
N ILE A 71 -6.83 -8.69 1.50
CA ILE A 71 -8.15 -8.72 2.12
C ILE A 71 -8.37 -9.99 2.92
N ASN A 72 -8.02 -11.14 2.34
CA ASN A 72 -8.37 -12.44 2.93
C ASN A 72 -7.26 -12.97 3.83
N MET A 73 -7.38 -12.69 5.11
CA MET A 73 -6.45 -13.18 6.12
C MET A 73 -7.24 -13.77 7.28
N PRO A 74 -6.67 -14.77 7.99
CA PRO A 74 -7.34 -15.34 9.17
C PRO A 74 -7.52 -14.30 10.27
N GLU A 75 -8.54 -14.48 11.07
CA GLU A 75 -8.85 -13.70 12.26
C GLU A 75 -9.32 -12.28 11.95
N MET A 76 -8.46 -11.43 11.44
CA MET A 76 -8.85 -10.07 11.05
C MET A 76 -8.58 -9.89 9.56
N ASN A 77 -9.62 -9.64 8.76
CA ASN A 77 -9.41 -9.42 7.34
C ASN A 77 -8.82 -8.03 7.08
N GLY A 78 -8.32 -7.85 5.86
CA GLY A 78 -7.63 -6.61 5.51
C GLY A 78 -8.52 -5.38 5.48
N ILE A 79 -9.83 -5.56 5.27
CA ILE A 79 -10.76 -4.43 5.29
C ILE A 79 -10.85 -3.85 6.69
N GLU A 80 -10.96 -4.71 7.70
CA GLU A 80 -11.01 -4.25 9.08
C GLU A 80 -9.66 -3.66 9.52
N ALA A 81 -8.56 -4.30 9.15
CA ALA A 81 -7.23 -3.77 9.46
C ALA A 81 -7.04 -2.40 8.82
N THR A 82 -7.47 -2.22 7.58
CA THR A 82 -7.40 -0.94 6.88
C THR A 82 -8.18 0.13 7.64
N ARG A 83 -9.40 -0.21 8.06
CA ARG A 83 -10.24 0.74 8.78
C ARG A 83 -9.55 1.26 10.02
N ARG A 84 -8.89 0.38 10.76
CA ARG A 84 -8.16 0.75 11.98
C ARG A 84 -6.90 1.55 11.68
N ILE A 85 -6.16 1.16 10.65
CA ILE A 85 -4.92 1.86 10.27
C ILE A 85 -5.22 3.27 9.80
N VAL A 86 -6.23 3.43 8.94
CA VAL A 86 -6.58 4.74 8.41
C VAL A 86 -7.13 5.66 9.52
N ALA A 87 -7.87 5.10 10.47
CA ALA A 87 -8.37 5.89 11.60
C ALA A 87 -7.23 6.45 12.45
N ALA A 88 -6.15 5.67 12.63
CA ALA A 88 -4.99 6.09 13.41
C ALA A 88 -4.01 6.93 12.61
N HIS A 89 -3.96 6.73 11.29
CA HIS A 89 -3.00 7.40 10.39
C HIS A 89 -3.74 7.92 9.16
N PRO A 90 -4.43 9.07 9.27
CA PRO A 90 -5.30 9.55 8.18
C PRO A 90 -4.61 9.83 6.86
N HIS A 91 -3.29 9.99 6.86
CA HIS A 91 -2.55 10.30 5.63
C HIS A 91 -1.98 9.07 4.94
N VAL A 92 -2.11 7.89 5.55
CA VAL A 92 -1.57 6.68 4.93
C VAL A 92 -2.41 6.32 3.69
N VAL A 93 -1.72 5.86 2.65
CA VAL A 93 -2.38 5.35 1.46
C VAL A 93 -2.47 3.83 1.60
N VAL A 94 -3.65 3.26 1.41
CA VAL A 94 -3.83 1.81 1.47
C VAL A 94 -4.40 1.33 0.15
N PHE A 95 -3.73 0.37 -0.46
CA PHE A 95 -4.28 -0.36 -1.61
C PHE A 95 -4.60 -1.76 -1.15
N LEU A 96 -5.86 -2.16 -1.33
CA LEU A 96 -6.30 -3.52 -1.01
C LEU A 96 -5.94 -4.45 -2.16
N CYS A 97 -5.58 -5.68 -1.84
CA CYS A 97 -5.22 -6.70 -2.83
C CYS A 97 -5.96 -7.99 -2.51
N SER A 98 -6.42 -8.69 -3.51
CA SER A 98 -6.98 -10.04 -3.35
C SER A 98 -7.15 -10.66 -4.72
N THR A 99 -7.69 -11.88 -4.73
CA THR A 99 -8.01 -12.57 -5.99
C THR A 99 -9.46 -12.37 -6.41
N TYR A 100 -10.23 -11.53 -5.71
CA TYR A 100 -11.60 -11.22 -6.12
C TYR A 100 -11.61 -10.54 -7.48
N ASP A 101 -12.58 -10.91 -8.31
CA ASP A 101 -12.89 -10.10 -9.49
C ASP A 101 -13.44 -8.76 -9.01
N LEU A 102 -13.26 -7.72 -9.82
CA LEU A 102 -13.74 -6.39 -9.45
C LEU A 102 -15.23 -6.37 -9.14
N ALA A 103 -16.00 -7.19 -9.86
CA ALA A 103 -17.46 -7.27 -9.64
C ALA A 103 -17.81 -7.88 -8.30
N ASP A 104 -16.90 -8.68 -7.73
CA ASP A 104 -17.15 -9.40 -6.47
C ASP A 104 -16.53 -8.70 -5.26
N LEU A 105 -15.90 -7.54 -5.46
CA LEU A 105 -15.28 -6.81 -4.38
C LEU A 105 -16.35 -6.32 -3.41
N PRO A 106 -16.23 -6.65 -2.10
CA PRO A 106 -17.26 -6.21 -1.13
C PRO A 106 -17.34 -4.69 -1.06
N ARG A 107 -18.57 -4.20 -0.89
CA ARG A 107 -18.77 -2.76 -0.75
C ARG A 107 -18.00 -2.20 0.45
N SER A 108 -17.84 -3.00 1.51
CA SER A 108 -17.09 -2.58 2.69
C SER A 108 -15.66 -2.20 2.35
N ALA A 109 -15.09 -2.76 1.28
CA ALA A 109 -13.75 -2.40 0.84
C ALA A 109 -13.70 -0.95 0.35
N THR A 110 -14.72 -0.51 -0.38
CA THR A 110 -14.73 0.83 -0.97
C THR A 110 -14.96 1.94 0.06
N VAL A 111 -15.46 1.60 1.24
CA VAL A 111 -15.73 2.56 2.31
C VAL A 111 -14.82 2.34 3.52
N SER A 112 -13.77 1.53 3.37
CA SER A 112 -12.87 1.19 4.47
C SER A 112 -11.86 2.30 4.80
N GLY A 113 -11.70 3.25 3.90
CA GLY A 113 -10.63 4.24 3.95
C GLY A 113 -9.49 3.89 3.01
N ALA A 114 -9.53 2.71 2.37
CA ALA A 114 -8.56 2.39 1.35
C ALA A 114 -8.72 3.30 0.14
N THR A 115 -7.62 3.58 -0.52
CA THR A 115 -7.59 4.47 -1.68
C THR A 115 -7.91 3.72 -2.98
N GLY A 116 -7.63 2.42 -3.01
CA GLY A 116 -7.89 1.64 -4.20
C GLY A 116 -7.72 0.14 -3.97
N TYR A 117 -7.94 -0.60 -5.03
CA TYR A 117 -7.88 -2.06 -5.06
C TYR A 117 -7.15 -2.54 -6.30
N VAL A 118 -6.31 -3.55 -6.16
CA VAL A 118 -5.70 -4.22 -7.30
C VAL A 118 -5.88 -5.73 -7.14
N ASN A 119 -6.34 -6.38 -8.22
CA ASN A 119 -6.38 -7.84 -8.25
C ASN A 119 -4.94 -8.36 -8.27
N LYS A 120 -4.66 -9.38 -7.45
CA LYS A 120 -3.30 -9.91 -7.33
C LYS A 120 -2.74 -10.40 -8.67
N GLU A 121 -3.62 -10.85 -9.58
CA GLU A 121 -3.19 -11.30 -10.90
C GLU A 121 -2.77 -10.14 -11.81
N ARG A 122 -3.21 -8.93 -11.49
CA ARG A 122 -2.88 -7.72 -12.24
C ARG A 122 -1.74 -6.94 -11.58
N PHE A 123 -1.32 -7.35 -10.38
CA PHE A 123 -0.32 -6.61 -9.64
C PHE A 123 1.02 -6.61 -10.37
N GLY A 124 1.66 -5.45 -10.40
CA GLY A 124 2.97 -5.27 -11.01
C GLY A 124 3.37 -3.81 -10.88
N ALA A 125 4.52 -3.46 -11.44
CA ALA A 125 5.05 -2.10 -11.34
C ALA A 125 4.10 -1.08 -11.97
N ASP A 126 3.53 -1.40 -13.14
CA ASP A 126 2.65 -0.46 -13.82
C ASP A 126 1.36 -0.25 -13.04
N ALA A 127 0.78 -1.33 -12.50
CA ALA A 127 -0.44 -1.22 -11.71
C ALA A 127 -0.20 -0.38 -10.46
N LEU A 128 0.90 -0.62 -9.76
CA LEU A 128 1.22 0.13 -8.56
C LEU A 128 1.46 1.60 -8.88
N ARG A 129 2.19 1.88 -9.95
CA ARG A 129 2.46 3.25 -10.37
C ARG A 129 1.15 3.97 -10.70
N GLN A 130 0.25 3.32 -11.43
CA GLN A 130 -1.02 3.91 -11.81
C GLN A 130 -1.88 4.21 -10.59
N LEU A 131 -2.02 3.25 -9.66
CA LEU A 131 -2.79 3.47 -8.43
C LEU A 131 -2.20 4.62 -7.62
N TRP A 132 -0.88 4.68 -7.54
CA TRP A 132 -0.23 5.74 -6.78
C TRP A 132 -0.49 7.10 -7.40
N GLN A 133 -0.43 7.21 -8.72
CA GLN A 133 -0.69 8.47 -9.42
C GLN A 133 -2.13 8.94 -9.22
N GLU A 134 -3.07 8.02 -9.07
CA GLU A 134 -4.49 8.33 -8.94
C GLU A 134 -4.95 8.47 -7.48
N ARG A 135 -4.06 8.33 -6.52
CA ARG A 135 -4.45 8.25 -5.11
C ARG A 135 -5.17 9.48 -4.59
N ASP A 136 -4.93 10.63 -5.18
CA ASP A 136 -5.53 11.89 -4.73
C ASP A 136 -6.74 12.31 -5.56
N SER A 137 -7.23 11.42 -6.42
CA SER A 137 -8.34 11.75 -7.31
C SER A 137 -9.68 11.86 -6.60
N GLY A 138 -9.77 11.36 -5.36
CA GLY A 138 -11.02 11.32 -4.61
C GLY A 138 -11.89 10.12 -4.95
N ALA A 139 -11.51 9.30 -5.94
CA ALA A 139 -12.26 8.12 -6.33
C ALA A 139 -11.49 6.87 -5.89
N PHE A 140 -12.24 5.83 -5.54
CA PHE A 140 -11.64 4.53 -5.21
C PHE A 140 -11.17 3.87 -6.52
N ALA A 141 -9.86 3.77 -6.69
CA ALA A 141 -9.28 3.22 -7.93
C ALA A 141 -9.37 1.70 -7.93
N ARG A 142 -9.61 1.12 -9.11
CA ARG A 142 -9.73 -0.34 -9.26
C ARG A 142 -8.89 -0.81 -10.46
N LEU A 143 -8.03 -1.81 -10.22
CA LEU A 143 -7.26 -2.45 -11.28
C LEU A 143 -7.30 -3.97 -11.20
#